data_44068a36731c05ac0545938d6629b3e8
#
_entry.id   44068a36731c05ac0545938d6629b3e8
#
_cell.length_a   1.000
_cell.length_b   1.000
_cell.length_c   1.000
_cell.angle_alpha   90.00
_cell.angle_beta   90.00
_cell.angle_gamma   90.00
#
_symmetry.space_group_name_H-M   'P 1'
#
loop_
_entity.id
_entity.type
_entity.pdbx_description
1 polymer ?
#
loop_
_entity_poly.entity_id
_entity_poly.type
_entity_poly.pdbx_seq_one_letter_code
_entity_poly.pdbx_strand_id
1 'polypeptide(L)'
;EEAASLTGLANPNSRDQLLSWLNENTSVEMGKLTKDSVKEALGIASETGDELAAKVLDIRQRLSKTSTKKYEMMEKAAGEGDRVRGILRFYGASRTGRWSGALIQGQNLPRNYIENLDLAREIVRKGARATLKLCFGDVGDTLSQLIRTAIIAPRGYTLCVSDFSAIEARVLAWLADESWVLEAFARGEDIYCATASSMFHVPVIKHGENGHLRQKGKIATLACGYQGGVPAMKAMGADKMGLTDEELGEIVQRWRGANPRIVDFWQ
;
A
#
# COMPACT_ATOMS: atom_id res chain seq x y z
N GLU A 1 -11.80 5.05 24.79
CA GLU A 1 -11.73 5.57 26.19
C GLU A 1 -10.82 6.78 26.26
N GLU A 2 -9.52 6.69 25.92
CA GLU A 2 -8.56 7.80 25.98
C GLU A 2 -9.02 9.03 25.16
N ALA A 3 -9.49 8.84 23.93
CA ALA A 3 -10.02 9.93 23.10
C ALA A 3 -11.27 10.58 23.72
N ALA A 4 -12.16 9.78 24.29
CA ALA A 4 -13.36 10.30 24.98
C ALA A 4 -12.99 11.10 26.24
N SER A 5 -11.98 10.64 26.97
CA SER A 5 -11.47 11.35 28.15
C SER A 5 -10.82 12.70 27.80
N LEU A 6 -10.11 12.78 26.67
CA LEU A 6 -9.44 14.01 26.24
C LEU A 6 -10.41 15.02 25.60
N THR A 7 -11.42 14.52 24.89
CA THR A 7 -12.33 15.39 24.11
C THR A 7 -13.66 15.66 24.79
N GLY A 8 -14.05 14.86 25.77
CA GLY A 8 -15.39 14.90 26.37
C GLY A 8 -16.51 14.41 25.42
N LEU A 9 -16.18 13.97 24.20
CA LEU A 9 -17.16 13.51 23.23
C LEU A 9 -17.71 12.13 23.58
N ALA A 10 -19.03 11.98 23.49
CA ALA A 10 -19.68 10.68 23.65
C ALA A 10 -19.25 9.67 22.57
N ASN A 11 -18.98 10.13 21.35
CA ASN A 11 -18.46 9.31 20.25
C ASN A 11 -17.29 9.98 19.52
N PRO A 12 -16.07 9.88 20.04
CA PRO A 12 -14.87 10.44 19.39
C PRO A 12 -14.49 9.74 18.06
N ASN A 13 -15.20 8.66 17.69
CA ASN A 13 -15.05 8.03 16.36
C ASN A 13 -15.89 8.72 15.28
N SER A 14 -16.89 9.53 15.64
CA SER A 14 -17.64 10.34 14.69
C SER A 14 -16.70 11.37 14.04
N ARG A 15 -16.64 11.35 12.71
CA ARG A 15 -15.78 12.27 11.96
C ARG A 15 -16.21 13.72 12.18
N ASP A 16 -17.50 13.97 12.12
CA ASP A 16 -18.06 15.33 12.20
C ASP A 16 -17.89 15.90 13.61
N GLN A 17 -18.23 15.13 14.66
CA GLN A 17 -18.05 15.57 16.03
C GLN A 17 -16.59 15.85 16.38
N LEU A 18 -15.68 14.97 15.96
CA LEU A 18 -14.25 15.15 16.22
C LEU A 18 -13.68 16.33 15.43
N LEU A 19 -14.14 16.54 14.19
CA LEU A 19 -13.73 17.68 13.36
C LEU A 19 -14.15 19.00 13.97
N SER A 20 -15.44 19.14 14.37
CA SER A 20 -15.94 20.33 15.06
C SER A 20 -15.16 20.58 16.34
N TRP A 21 -14.98 19.52 17.15
CA TRP A 21 -14.25 19.64 18.41
C TRP A 21 -12.79 20.11 18.20
N LEU A 22 -12.07 19.58 17.22
CA LEU A 22 -10.68 20.01 16.91
C LEU A 22 -10.65 21.50 16.53
N ASN A 23 -11.53 21.94 15.64
CA ASN A 23 -11.59 23.33 15.19
C ASN A 23 -11.99 24.31 16.30
N GLU A 24 -12.77 23.86 17.30
CA GLU A 24 -13.23 24.68 18.41
C GLU A 24 -12.25 24.73 19.60
N ASN A 25 -11.48 23.67 19.81
CA ASN A 25 -10.69 23.47 21.03
C ASN A 25 -9.18 23.40 20.82
N THR A 26 -8.70 23.49 19.59
CA THR A 26 -7.27 23.40 19.28
C THR A 26 -6.84 24.48 18.29
N SER A 27 -5.53 24.66 18.12
CA SER A 27 -4.95 25.60 17.16
C SER A 27 -5.00 25.11 15.71
N VAL A 28 -5.57 23.94 15.45
CA VAL A 28 -5.57 23.30 14.14
C VAL A 28 -6.92 23.47 13.45
N GLU A 29 -6.96 24.19 12.35
CA GLU A 29 -8.16 24.29 11.50
C GLU A 29 -8.15 23.22 10.41
N MET A 30 -9.24 22.43 10.35
CA MET A 30 -9.39 21.35 9.38
C MET A 30 -10.76 21.38 8.71
N GLY A 31 -10.80 21.25 7.38
CA GLY A 31 -12.05 21.10 6.61
C GLY A 31 -12.55 19.63 6.56
N LYS A 32 -11.68 18.66 6.79
CA LYS A 32 -12.00 17.23 6.69
C LYS A 32 -11.01 16.37 7.49
N LEU A 33 -11.47 15.22 7.96
CA LEU A 33 -10.66 14.21 8.67
C LEU A 33 -10.26 13.05 7.74
N THR A 34 -9.44 13.34 6.73
CA THR A 34 -8.81 12.33 5.87
C THR A 34 -7.44 11.93 6.45
N LYS A 35 -6.84 10.87 5.91
CA LYS A 35 -5.51 10.43 6.34
C LYS A 35 -4.44 11.50 6.11
N ASP A 36 -4.52 12.19 4.97
CA ASP A 36 -3.54 13.20 4.58
C ASP A 36 -3.73 14.48 5.41
N SER A 37 -4.98 14.95 5.58
CA SER A 37 -5.26 16.13 6.41
C SER A 37 -4.92 15.91 7.89
N VAL A 38 -5.11 14.72 8.44
CA VAL A 38 -4.67 14.38 9.81
C VAL A 38 -3.15 14.42 9.92
N LYS A 39 -2.42 13.98 8.89
CA LYS A 39 -0.95 14.04 8.90
C LYS A 39 -0.44 15.48 8.82
N GLU A 40 -1.06 16.31 7.99
CA GLU A 40 -0.75 17.73 7.88
C GLU A 40 -1.03 18.46 9.21
N ALA A 41 -2.21 18.22 9.78
CA ALA A 41 -2.61 18.79 11.07
C ALA A 41 -1.68 18.37 12.23
N LEU A 42 -1.16 17.15 12.24
CA LEU A 42 -0.14 16.71 13.19
C LEU A 42 1.17 17.51 13.03
N GLY A 43 1.55 17.85 11.80
CA GLY A 43 2.70 18.75 11.55
C GLY A 43 2.47 20.13 12.18
N ILE A 44 1.31 20.74 11.90
CA ILE A 44 0.93 22.05 12.45
C ILE A 44 0.87 22.00 13.98
N ALA A 45 0.26 20.98 14.58
CA ALA A 45 0.19 20.82 16.02
C ALA A 45 1.58 20.72 16.68
N SER A 46 2.53 20.05 15.99
CA SER A 46 3.92 19.95 16.44
C SER A 46 4.65 21.29 16.34
N GLU A 47 4.44 22.06 15.29
CA GLU A 47 5.05 23.38 15.07
C GLU A 47 4.49 24.43 16.04
N THR A 48 3.20 24.38 16.33
CA THR A 48 2.52 25.31 17.27
C THR A 48 2.66 24.92 18.73
N GLY A 49 3.19 23.72 19.02
CA GLY A 49 3.27 23.19 20.39
C GLY A 49 1.94 22.80 21.00
N ASP A 50 0.90 22.57 20.19
CA ASP A 50 -0.41 22.14 20.66
C ASP A 50 -0.41 20.63 20.98
N GLU A 51 -0.02 20.30 22.21
CA GLU A 51 0.04 18.92 22.70
C GLU A 51 -1.34 18.23 22.71
N LEU A 52 -2.42 18.98 22.91
CA LEU A 52 -3.78 18.41 22.94
C LEU A 52 -4.19 17.97 21.54
N ALA A 53 -4.05 18.86 20.56
CA ALA A 53 -4.27 18.53 19.16
C ALA A 53 -3.42 17.33 18.72
N ALA A 54 -2.11 17.34 19.03
CA ALA A 54 -1.20 16.28 18.67
C ALA A 54 -1.62 14.93 19.24
N LYS A 55 -2.01 14.87 20.53
CA LYS A 55 -2.50 13.63 21.17
C LYS A 55 -3.80 13.12 20.56
N VAL A 56 -4.78 13.99 20.35
CA VAL A 56 -6.09 13.60 19.79
C VAL A 56 -5.93 13.13 18.34
N LEU A 57 -5.13 13.82 17.53
CA LEU A 57 -4.85 13.45 16.14
C LEU A 57 -4.06 12.14 16.05
N ASP A 58 -3.08 11.91 16.93
CA ASP A 58 -2.34 10.64 16.97
C ASP A 58 -3.26 9.46 17.35
N ILE A 59 -4.13 9.63 18.37
CA ILE A 59 -5.16 8.63 18.70
C ILE A 59 -6.07 8.39 17.49
N ARG A 60 -6.50 9.43 16.81
CA ARG A 60 -7.33 9.34 15.61
C ARG A 60 -6.62 8.57 14.50
N GLN A 61 -5.34 8.86 14.25
CA GLN A 61 -4.53 8.16 13.26
C GLN A 61 -4.43 6.67 13.59
N ARG A 62 -4.17 6.31 14.85
CA ARG A 62 -4.12 4.92 15.32
C ARG A 62 -5.45 4.20 15.17
N LEU A 63 -6.56 4.82 15.56
CA LEU A 63 -7.91 4.27 15.44
C LEU A 63 -8.38 4.14 13.98
N SER A 64 -7.86 4.96 13.06
CA SER A 64 -8.18 4.88 11.64
C SER A 64 -7.53 3.69 10.93
N LYS A 65 -6.57 2.99 11.56
CA LYS A 65 -5.98 1.76 11.05
C LYS A 65 -7.05 0.65 11.02
N THR A 66 -7.78 0.57 9.91
CA THR A 66 -8.86 -0.42 9.69
C THR A 66 -8.35 -1.86 9.64
N SER A 67 -7.05 -2.05 9.55
CA SER A 67 -6.41 -3.36 9.43
C SER A 67 -6.67 -4.25 10.65
N THR A 68 -6.65 -3.71 11.88
CA THR A 68 -6.90 -4.50 13.10
C THR A 68 -8.35 -5.00 13.20
N LYS A 69 -9.32 -4.31 12.57
CA LYS A 69 -10.72 -4.78 12.48
C LYS A 69 -10.86 -6.09 11.68
N LYS A 70 -9.82 -6.45 10.94
CA LYS A 70 -9.78 -7.74 10.22
C LYS A 70 -9.76 -8.93 11.18
N TYR A 71 -9.20 -8.80 12.37
CA TYR A 71 -9.24 -9.86 13.38
C TYR A 71 -10.68 -10.15 13.83
N GLU A 72 -11.47 -9.11 14.12
CA GLU A 72 -12.88 -9.27 14.45
C GLU A 72 -13.66 -9.91 13.28
N MET A 73 -13.33 -9.53 12.04
CA MET A 73 -13.96 -10.12 10.86
C MET A 73 -13.55 -11.59 10.68
N MET A 74 -12.30 -11.94 10.95
CA MET A 74 -11.83 -13.33 10.90
C MET A 74 -12.57 -14.19 11.93
N GLU A 75 -12.71 -13.70 13.16
CA GLU A 75 -13.44 -14.37 14.24
C GLU A 75 -14.91 -14.59 13.89
N LYS A 76 -15.59 -13.54 13.39
CA LYS A 76 -17.01 -13.62 12.99
C LYS A 76 -17.26 -14.48 11.76
N ALA A 77 -16.29 -14.56 10.85
CA ALA A 77 -16.40 -15.31 9.60
C ALA A 77 -15.88 -16.75 9.70
N ALA A 78 -15.18 -17.07 10.79
CA ALA A 78 -14.68 -18.42 11.03
C ALA A 78 -15.86 -19.36 11.30
N GLY A 79 -15.93 -20.43 10.52
CA GLY A 79 -16.91 -21.49 10.67
C GLY A 79 -16.26 -22.77 11.16
N GLU A 80 -16.89 -23.90 10.87
CA GLU A 80 -16.40 -25.21 11.28
C GLU A 80 -14.93 -25.45 10.89
N GLY A 81 -14.14 -25.87 11.85
CA GLY A 81 -12.68 -26.13 11.72
C GLY A 81 -11.86 -24.86 11.51
N ASP A 82 -12.30 -23.72 12.07
CA ASP A 82 -11.64 -22.41 11.98
C ASP A 82 -11.40 -21.94 10.52
N ARG A 83 -12.29 -22.35 9.62
CA ARG A 83 -12.18 -22.02 8.21
C ARG A 83 -13.09 -20.85 7.82
N VAL A 84 -12.52 -19.89 7.12
CA VAL A 84 -13.27 -18.81 6.48
C VAL A 84 -13.53 -19.18 5.02
N ARG A 85 -14.82 -19.26 4.65
CA ARG A 85 -15.29 -19.59 3.31
C ARG A 85 -15.94 -18.37 2.64
N GLY A 86 -16.06 -18.39 1.30
CA GLY A 86 -16.72 -17.30 0.55
C GLY A 86 -15.93 -16.00 0.51
N ILE A 87 -14.60 -16.06 0.66
CA ILE A 87 -13.71 -14.89 0.71
C ILE A 87 -13.37 -14.31 -0.66
N LEU A 88 -13.77 -14.98 -1.74
CA LEU A 88 -13.52 -14.56 -3.12
C LEU A 88 -14.82 -14.50 -3.91
N ARG A 89 -14.94 -13.47 -4.74
CA ARG A 89 -16.05 -13.29 -5.69
C ARG A 89 -15.51 -13.33 -7.11
N PHE A 90 -15.99 -14.28 -7.91
CA PHE A 90 -15.69 -14.33 -9.33
C PHE A 90 -16.22 -13.07 -10.03
N TYR A 91 -15.43 -12.48 -10.91
CA TYR A 91 -15.77 -11.25 -11.63
C TYR A 91 -16.24 -10.09 -10.71
N GLY A 92 -15.83 -10.08 -9.46
CA GLY A 92 -16.33 -9.13 -8.46
C GLY A 92 -15.84 -7.69 -8.63
N ALA A 93 -14.77 -7.48 -9.43
CA ALA A 93 -14.30 -6.17 -9.85
C ALA A 93 -14.87 -5.86 -11.25
N SER A 94 -16.07 -5.32 -11.32
CA SER A 94 -16.86 -5.14 -12.56
C SER A 94 -16.13 -4.41 -13.70
N ARG A 95 -15.25 -3.44 -13.37
CA ARG A 95 -14.50 -2.68 -14.38
C ARG A 95 -13.39 -3.49 -15.07
N THR A 96 -12.83 -4.49 -14.41
CA THR A 96 -11.64 -5.20 -14.87
C THR A 96 -11.84 -6.69 -15.00
N GLY A 97 -12.99 -7.22 -14.58
CA GLY A 97 -13.29 -8.66 -14.58
C GLY A 97 -12.44 -9.47 -13.58
N ARG A 98 -11.66 -8.82 -12.71
CA ARG A 98 -10.82 -9.49 -11.72
C ARG A 98 -11.66 -10.09 -10.59
N TRP A 99 -11.14 -11.13 -9.97
CA TRP A 99 -11.64 -11.59 -8.69
C TRP A 99 -11.58 -10.47 -7.64
N SER A 100 -12.63 -10.32 -6.85
CA SER A 100 -12.62 -9.42 -5.70
C SER A 100 -12.67 -10.19 -4.39
N GLY A 101 -12.12 -9.59 -3.33
CA GLY A 101 -12.20 -10.15 -2.00
C GLY A 101 -13.50 -9.80 -1.30
N ALA A 102 -13.97 -10.73 -0.48
CA ALA A 102 -15.07 -10.52 0.47
C ALA A 102 -14.57 -10.81 1.89
N LEU A 103 -15.35 -10.45 2.89
CA LEU A 103 -15.07 -10.67 4.30
C LEU A 103 -13.68 -10.14 4.71
N ILE A 104 -12.70 -11.00 4.86
CA ILE A 104 -11.34 -10.62 5.28
C ILE A 104 -10.54 -9.91 4.19
N GLN A 105 -10.93 -10.03 2.91
CA GLN A 105 -10.25 -9.43 1.75
C GLN A 105 -8.73 -9.68 1.77
N GLY A 106 -8.32 -10.94 1.65
CA GLY A 106 -6.93 -11.39 1.80
C GLY A 106 -5.91 -10.62 0.93
N GLN A 107 -6.30 -10.19 -0.27
CA GLN A 107 -5.48 -9.40 -1.19
C GLN A 107 -5.13 -8.00 -0.66
N ASN A 108 -5.94 -7.45 0.26
CA ASN A 108 -5.76 -6.11 0.84
C ASN A 108 -5.14 -6.13 2.24
N LEU A 109 -4.63 -7.27 2.69
CA LEU A 109 -3.95 -7.35 3.98
C LEU A 109 -2.58 -6.66 3.90
N PRO A 110 -2.16 -5.96 4.97
CA PRO A 110 -0.87 -5.31 5.04
C PRO A 110 0.29 -6.27 4.79
N ARG A 111 1.41 -5.75 4.30
CA ARG A 111 2.67 -6.50 4.20
C ARG A 111 3.36 -6.54 5.56
N ASN A 112 4.15 -7.58 5.78
CA ASN A 112 4.97 -7.73 6.96
C ASN A 112 6.34 -7.09 6.71
N TYR A 113 6.80 -6.25 7.64
CA TYR A 113 8.14 -5.66 7.66
C TYR A 113 8.89 -6.00 8.95
N ILE A 114 8.23 -6.68 9.90
CA ILE A 114 8.82 -7.13 11.14
C ILE A 114 9.78 -8.28 10.83
N GLU A 115 11.05 -8.14 11.24
CA GLU A 115 12.08 -9.15 11.01
C GLU A 115 11.82 -10.45 11.78
N ASN A 116 11.32 -10.35 13.02
CA ASN A 116 11.01 -11.50 13.87
C ASN A 116 9.51 -11.63 14.16
N LEU A 117 8.78 -12.17 13.17
CA LEU A 117 7.33 -12.38 13.26
C LEU A 117 6.96 -13.41 14.37
N ASP A 118 7.78 -14.41 14.60
CA ASP A 118 7.49 -15.45 15.58
C ASP A 118 7.56 -14.90 17.00
N LEU A 119 8.57 -14.10 17.32
CA LEU A 119 8.65 -13.39 18.60
C LEU A 119 7.45 -12.47 18.80
N ALA A 120 7.09 -11.69 17.79
CA ALA A 120 5.93 -10.80 17.88
C ALA A 120 4.62 -11.57 18.15
N ARG A 121 4.43 -12.72 17.48
CA ARG A 121 3.26 -13.60 17.70
C ARG A 121 3.26 -14.20 19.11
N GLU A 122 4.41 -14.61 19.60
CA GLU A 122 4.53 -15.18 20.96
C GLU A 122 4.16 -14.14 22.03
N ILE A 123 4.68 -12.91 21.91
CA ILE A 123 4.38 -11.81 22.83
C ILE A 123 2.87 -11.48 22.80
N VAL A 124 2.27 -11.44 21.60
CA VAL A 124 0.82 -11.23 21.45
C VAL A 124 0.01 -12.34 22.12
N ARG A 125 0.38 -13.61 21.93
CA ARG A 125 -0.29 -14.74 22.56
C ARG A 125 -0.23 -14.70 24.09
N LYS A 126 0.86 -14.15 24.65
CA LYS A 126 1.01 -13.94 26.10
C LYS A 126 0.27 -12.71 26.62
N GLY A 127 -0.33 -11.90 25.76
CA GLY A 127 -1.00 -10.67 26.15
C GLY A 127 -0.06 -9.58 26.69
N ALA A 128 1.25 -9.71 26.47
CA ALA A 128 2.28 -8.85 27.03
C ALA A 128 2.42 -7.52 26.24
N ARG A 129 1.40 -6.64 26.33
CA ARG A 129 1.32 -5.38 25.57
C ARG A 129 2.52 -4.46 25.79
N ALA A 130 3.00 -4.35 27.04
CA ALA A 130 4.15 -3.51 27.36
C ALA A 130 5.43 -4.00 26.66
N THR A 131 5.66 -5.34 26.69
CA THR A 131 6.78 -5.98 25.99
C THR A 131 6.67 -5.80 24.48
N LEU A 132 5.46 -5.93 23.92
CA LEU A 132 5.23 -5.72 22.48
C LEU A 132 5.60 -4.29 22.07
N LYS A 133 5.19 -3.30 22.88
CA LYS A 133 5.53 -1.89 22.65
C LYS A 133 7.04 -1.63 22.76
N LEU A 134 7.69 -2.27 23.74
CA LEU A 134 9.15 -2.13 23.94
C LEU A 134 9.95 -2.71 22.76
N CYS A 135 9.55 -3.91 22.27
CA CYS A 135 10.30 -4.59 21.22
C CYS A 135 10.00 -4.08 19.81
N PHE A 136 8.77 -3.62 19.53
CA PHE A 136 8.29 -3.31 18.19
C PHE A 136 7.70 -1.90 18.04
N GLY A 137 7.66 -1.10 19.09
CA GLY A 137 7.15 0.27 19.06
C GLY A 137 5.62 0.35 19.06
N ASP A 138 5.00 0.68 17.92
CA ASP A 138 3.54 0.83 17.84
C ASP A 138 2.81 -0.52 17.83
N VAL A 139 2.03 -0.77 18.86
CA VAL A 139 1.26 -2.03 19.03
C VAL A 139 0.25 -2.22 17.89
N GLY A 140 -0.44 -1.15 17.47
CA GLY A 140 -1.44 -1.22 16.40
C GLY A 140 -0.80 -1.56 15.06
N ASP A 141 0.39 -1.03 14.79
CA ASP A 141 1.16 -1.35 13.59
C ASP A 141 1.65 -2.80 13.60
N THR A 142 2.20 -3.23 14.74
CA THR A 142 2.63 -4.63 14.93
C THR A 142 1.47 -5.60 14.70
N LEU A 143 0.32 -5.36 15.33
CA LEU A 143 -0.88 -6.18 15.11
C LEU A 143 -1.32 -6.17 13.65
N SER A 144 -1.28 -5.02 12.99
CA SER A 144 -1.60 -4.90 11.56
C SER A 144 -0.70 -5.78 10.69
N GLN A 145 0.59 -5.82 10.98
CA GLN A 145 1.55 -6.64 10.23
C GLN A 145 1.39 -8.14 10.51
N LEU A 146 0.90 -8.53 11.69
CA LEU A 146 0.67 -9.93 12.06
C LEU A 146 -0.58 -10.55 11.42
N ILE A 147 -1.49 -9.76 10.82
CA ILE A 147 -2.77 -10.27 10.28
C ILE A 147 -2.57 -11.42 9.28
N ARG A 148 -1.59 -11.32 8.37
CA ARG A 148 -1.32 -12.40 7.39
C ARG A 148 -0.92 -13.71 8.06
N THR A 149 -0.31 -13.65 9.22
CA THR A 149 0.13 -14.84 9.95
C THR A 149 -1.02 -15.63 10.60
N ALA A 150 -2.24 -15.07 10.61
CA ALA A 150 -3.44 -15.79 11.00
C ALA A 150 -3.91 -16.82 9.96
N ILE A 151 -3.45 -16.65 8.69
CA ILE A 151 -3.76 -17.59 7.61
C ILE A 151 -2.74 -18.72 7.67
N ILE A 152 -3.17 -19.90 8.10
CA ILE A 152 -2.33 -21.07 8.27
C ILE A 152 -2.83 -22.25 7.44
N ALA A 153 -1.93 -23.14 7.05
CA ALA A 153 -2.32 -24.40 6.43
C ALA A 153 -2.88 -25.37 7.51
N PRO A 154 -3.87 -26.21 7.18
CA PRO A 154 -4.28 -27.29 8.06
C PRO A 154 -3.11 -28.26 8.34
N ARG A 155 -3.22 -29.03 9.42
CA ARG A 155 -2.20 -30.03 9.76
C ARG A 155 -2.00 -31.02 8.60
N GLY A 156 -0.74 -31.23 8.20
CA GLY A 156 -0.37 -32.08 7.07
C GLY A 156 -0.44 -31.40 5.70
N TYR A 157 -0.73 -30.11 5.64
CA TYR A 157 -0.77 -29.32 4.41
C TYR A 157 0.22 -28.17 4.47
N THR A 158 0.54 -27.61 3.30
CA THR A 158 1.31 -26.37 3.17
C THR A 158 0.60 -25.41 2.22
N LEU A 159 0.90 -24.11 2.35
CA LEU A 159 0.42 -23.08 1.42
C LEU A 159 1.45 -22.91 0.31
N CYS A 160 1.06 -23.18 -0.94
CA CYS A 160 1.84 -22.82 -2.11
C CYS A 160 1.41 -21.42 -2.55
N VAL A 161 2.33 -20.46 -2.48
CA VAL A 161 2.06 -19.06 -2.88
C VAL A 161 2.95 -18.70 -4.05
N SER A 162 2.33 -18.39 -5.19
CA SER A 162 3.04 -17.93 -6.38
C SER A 162 2.25 -16.82 -7.06
N ASP A 163 2.96 -15.96 -7.78
CA ASP A 163 2.42 -14.85 -8.54
C ASP A 163 3.09 -14.76 -9.90
N PHE A 164 2.35 -14.35 -10.92
CA PHE A 164 2.91 -14.11 -12.24
C PHE A 164 3.70 -12.79 -12.24
N SER A 165 5.02 -12.90 -12.40
CA SER A 165 5.89 -11.73 -12.43
C SER A 165 5.55 -10.81 -13.61
N ALA A 166 5.14 -9.57 -13.31
CA ALA A 166 4.85 -8.52 -14.30
C ALA A 166 3.90 -8.97 -15.44
N ILE A 167 2.86 -9.75 -15.10
CA ILE A 167 1.97 -10.38 -16.12
C ILE A 167 1.36 -9.35 -17.06
N GLU A 168 0.96 -8.18 -16.56
CA GLU A 168 0.34 -7.14 -17.37
C GLU A 168 1.31 -6.59 -18.42
N ALA A 169 2.58 -6.35 -18.06
CA ALA A 169 3.60 -5.91 -19.00
C ALA A 169 3.92 -7.00 -20.04
N ARG A 170 3.88 -8.28 -19.64
CA ARG A 170 4.08 -9.41 -20.58
C ARG A 170 2.96 -9.49 -21.61
N VAL A 171 1.70 -9.44 -21.14
CA VAL A 171 0.53 -9.53 -22.01
C VAL A 171 0.45 -8.32 -22.95
N LEU A 172 0.70 -7.11 -22.43
CA LEU A 172 0.73 -5.90 -23.25
C LEU A 172 1.81 -5.99 -24.36
N ALA A 173 3.03 -6.37 -24.01
CA ALA A 173 4.11 -6.54 -24.97
C ALA A 173 3.78 -7.61 -26.01
N TRP A 174 3.14 -8.69 -25.62
CA TRP A 174 2.72 -9.75 -26.52
C TRP A 174 1.64 -9.28 -27.49
N LEU A 175 0.61 -8.58 -27.00
CA LEU A 175 -0.46 -8.03 -27.84
C LEU A 175 0.02 -6.96 -28.82
N ALA A 176 1.00 -6.16 -28.41
CA ALA A 176 1.57 -5.09 -29.22
C ALA A 176 2.75 -5.53 -30.10
N ASP A 177 3.21 -6.77 -29.97
CA ASP A 177 4.44 -7.28 -30.60
C ASP A 177 5.70 -6.42 -30.29
N GLU A 178 5.82 -5.98 -29.03
CA GLU A 178 6.96 -5.20 -28.57
C GLU A 178 8.15 -6.11 -28.29
N SER A 179 8.95 -6.38 -29.34
CA SER A 179 9.96 -7.45 -29.38
C SER A 179 11.00 -7.33 -28.28
N TRP A 180 11.55 -6.13 -28.03
CA TRP A 180 12.60 -5.96 -27.03
C TRP A 180 12.14 -6.31 -25.60
N VAL A 181 10.86 -6.02 -25.28
CA VAL A 181 10.26 -6.36 -23.98
C VAL A 181 10.10 -7.88 -23.88
N LEU A 182 9.62 -8.53 -24.94
CA LEU A 182 9.46 -9.98 -24.99
C LEU A 182 10.82 -10.70 -24.84
N GLU A 183 11.84 -10.20 -25.52
CA GLU A 183 13.21 -10.72 -25.42
C GLU A 183 13.80 -10.53 -24.01
N ALA A 184 13.59 -9.36 -23.38
CA ALA A 184 14.02 -9.12 -21.99
C ALA A 184 13.39 -10.14 -21.04
N PHE A 185 12.10 -10.42 -21.20
CA PHE A 185 11.42 -11.46 -20.42
C PHE A 185 11.94 -12.88 -20.73
N ALA A 186 12.24 -13.18 -21.99
CA ALA A 186 12.81 -14.48 -22.38
C ALA A 186 14.19 -14.72 -21.76
N ARG A 187 15.00 -13.67 -21.64
CA ARG A 187 16.30 -13.72 -20.95
C ARG A 187 16.19 -13.71 -19.42
N GLY A 188 14.97 -13.60 -18.85
CA GLY A 188 14.77 -13.55 -17.40
C GLY A 188 15.22 -12.24 -16.75
N GLU A 189 15.30 -11.16 -17.51
CA GLU A 189 15.72 -9.85 -17.01
C GLU A 189 14.65 -9.21 -16.10
N ASP A 190 15.10 -8.37 -15.18
CA ASP A 190 14.18 -7.49 -14.41
C ASP A 190 13.65 -6.40 -15.35
N ILE A 191 12.39 -6.52 -15.76
CA ILE A 191 11.79 -5.61 -16.76
C ILE A 191 11.87 -4.14 -16.32
N TYR A 192 11.85 -3.84 -15.04
CA TYR A 192 11.97 -2.47 -14.56
C TYR A 192 13.38 -1.91 -14.72
N CYS A 193 14.40 -2.77 -14.59
CA CYS A 193 15.78 -2.42 -14.92
C CYS A 193 15.93 -2.25 -16.43
N ALA A 194 15.44 -3.20 -17.22
CA ALA A 194 15.50 -3.15 -18.68
C ALA A 194 14.79 -1.90 -19.23
N THR A 195 13.58 -1.57 -18.71
CA THR A 195 12.86 -0.35 -19.07
C THR A 195 13.65 0.91 -18.71
N ALA A 196 14.22 0.97 -17.50
CA ALA A 196 15.05 2.11 -17.12
C ALA A 196 16.30 2.24 -18.00
N SER A 197 16.97 1.12 -18.32
CA SER A 197 18.12 1.13 -19.22
C SER A 197 17.77 1.66 -20.61
N SER A 198 16.63 1.23 -21.16
CA SER A 198 16.14 1.71 -22.46
C SER A 198 15.77 3.21 -22.42
N MET A 199 15.13 3.66 -21.36
CA MET A 199 14.70 5.07 -21.21
C MET A 199 15.87 6.03 -21.03
N PHE A 200 16.88 5.64 -20.26
CA PHE A 200 17.99 6.51 -19.86
C PHE A 200 19.29 6.24 -20.64
N HIS A 201 19.30 5.22 -21.50
CA HIS A 201 20.46 4.79 -22.30
C HIS A 201 21.72 4.51 -21.46
N VAL A 202 21.52 3.96 -20.25
CA VAL A 202 22.58 3.54 -19.34
C VAL A 202 22.25 2.17 -18.77
N PRO A 203 23.24 1.33 -18.44
CA PRO A 203 22.97 0.06 -17.78
C PRO A 203 22.37 0.29 -16.39
N VAL A 204 21.30 -0.45 -16.06
CA VAL A 204 20.63 -0.40 -14.76
C VAL A 204 20.58 -1.79 -14.16
N ILE A 205 21.26 -1.96 -13.02
CA ILE A 205 21.34 -3.22 -12.28
C ILE A 205 20.68 -3.04 -10.92
N LYS A 206 19.75 -3.93 -10.56
CA LYS A 206 18.88 -3.83 -9.38
C LYS A 206 19.61 -3.49 -8.06
N HIS A 207 20.77 -4.09 -7.83
CA HIS A 207 21.59 -3.87 -6.63
C HIS A 207 23.02 -3.45 -7.01
N GLY A 208 23.19 -2.69 -8.09
CA GLY A 208 24.47 -2.27 -8.64
C GLY A 208 24.36 -0.94 -9.37
N GLU A 209 25.04 -0.88 -10.52
CA GLU A 209 25.15 0.33 -11.33
C GLU A 209 23.77 0.91 -11.69
N ASN A 210 23.61 2.23 -11.44
CA ASN A 210 22.36 2.98 -11.71
C ASN A 210 21.09 2.38 -11.11
N GLY A 211 21.21 1.52 -10.07
CA GLY A 211 20.07 0.82 -9.47
C GLY A 211 18.93 1.72 -8.96
N HIS A 212 19.25 2.98 -8.63
CA HIS A 212 18.26 3.99 -8.23
C HIS A 212 17.26 4.31 -9.36
N LEU A 213 17.64 4.16 -10.63
CA LEU A 213 16.77 4.38 -11.79
C LEU A 213 15.71 3.29 -11.96
N ARG A 214 15.92 2.11 -11.38
CA ARG A 214 14.97 0.99 -11.45
C ARG A 214 13.56 1.39 -10.97
N GLN A 215 13.47 2.21 -9.93
CA GLN A 215 12.17 2.67 -9.43
C GLN A 215 11.45 3.57 -10.44
N LYS A 216 12.18 4.41 -11.16
CA LYS A 216 11.62 5.22 -12.26
C LYS A 216 11.10 4.31 -13.39
N GLY A 217 11.87 3.31 -13.78
CA GLY A 217 11.43 2.29 -14.74
C GLY A 217 10.19 1.52 -14.30
N LYS A 218 10.09 1.18 -13.01
CA LYS A 218 8.91 0.51 -12.45
C LYS A 218 7.65 1.38 -12.56
N ILE A 219 7.73 2.63 -12.15
CA ILE A 219 6.58 3.55 -12.19
C ILE A 219 6.17 3.81 -13.65
N ALA A 220 7.14 4.03 -14.54
CA ALA A 220 6.89 4.21 -15.97
C ALA A 220 6.17 2.99 -16.58
N THR A 221 6.69 1.77 -16.34
CA THR A 221 6.08 0.53 -16.84
C THR A 221 4.62 0.37 -16.37
N LEU A 222 4.37 0.61 -15.08
CA LEU A 222 3.04 0.43 -14.49
C LEU A 222 2.06 1.53 -14.90
N ALA A 223 2.50 2.79 -14.99
CA ALA A 223 1.64 3.91 -15.35
C ALA A 223 1.40 3.98 -16.85
N CYS A 224 2.47 3.99 -17.65
CA CYS A 224 2.38 4.19 -19.09
C CYS A 224 1.79 2.96 -19.81
N GLY A 225 1.96 1.75 -19.25
CA GLY A 225 1.39 0.53 -19.84
C GLY A 225 -0.14 0.57 -20.02
N TYR A 226 -0.83 1.45 -19.31
CA TYR A 226 -2.27 1.70 -19.43
C TYR A 226 -2.60 3.05 -20.12
N GLN A 227 -1.77 3.50 -21.04
CA GLN A 227 -1.87 4.82 -21.66
C GLN A 227 -1.72 5.99 -20.69
N GLY A 228 -1.28 5.74 -19.46
CA GLY A 228 -1.13 6.77 -18.45
C GLY A 228 -0.09 7.83 -18.83
N GLY A 229 -0.25 9.00 -18.26
CA GLY A 229 0.70 10.11 -18.33
C GLY A 229 1.09 10.56 -16.93
N VAL A 230 1.53 11.83 -16.81
CA VAL A 230 1.95 12.45 -15.54
C VAL A 230 0.95 12.22 -14.38
N PRO A 231 -0.37 12.41 -14.58
CA PRO A 231 -1.34 12.19 -13.50
C PRO A 231 -1.34 10.74 -12.98
N ALA A 232 -1.19 9.74 -13.86
CA ALA A 232 -1.13 8.33 -13.47
C ALA A 232 0.15 8.01 -12.70
N MET A 233 1.29 8.61 -13.08
CA MET A 233 2.55 8.46 -12.36
C MET A 233 2.47 9.05 -10.96
N LYS A 234 1.86 10.24 -10.80
CA LYS A 234 1.61 10.86 -9.49
C LYS A 234 0.71 9.98 -8.61
N ALA A 235 -0.37 9.45 -9.16
CA ALA A 235 -1.25 8.51 -8.45
C ALA A 235 -0.52 7.25 -7.95
N MET A 236 0.58 6.87 -8.60
CA MET A 236 1.48 5.79 -8.18
C MET A 236 2.61 6.25 -7.22
N GLY A 237 2.61 7.50 -6.81
CA GLY A 237 3.55 8.05 -5.83
C GLY A 237 4.85 8.61 -6.42
N ALA A 238 4.87 8.94 -7.70
CA ALA A 238 6.05 9.56 -8.33
C ALA A 238 6.36 10.96 -7.76
N ASP A 239 5.35 11.68 -7.30
CA ASP A 239 5.45 12.93 -6.58
C ASP A 239 6.29 12.82 -5.29
N LYS A 240 6.15 11.69 -4.58
CA LYS A 240 6.89 11.40 -3.35
C LYS A 240 8.38 11.09 -3.57
N MET A 241 8.80 11.00 -4.83
CA MET A 241 10.21 10.80 -5.22
C MET A 241 10.93 12.12 -5.51
N GLY A 242 10.27 13.25 -5.28
CA GLY A 242 10.83 14.59 -5.52
C GLY A 242 10.97 14.95 -7.00
N LEU A 243 10.19 14.28 -7.89
CA LEU A 243 10.20 14.57 -9.32
C LEU A 243 9.22 15.68 -9.66
N THR A 244 9.65 16.62 -10.50
CA THR A 244 8.80 17.69 -11.04
C THR A 244 7.87 17.17 -12.13
N ASP A 245 6.86 17.97 -12.50
CA ASP A 245 5.93 17.62 -13.59
C ASP A 245 6.62 17.54 -14.94
N GLU A 246 7.62 18.37 -15.17
CA GLU A 246 8.47 18.37 -16.37
C GLU A 246 9.27 17.05 -16.45
N GLU A 247 9.93 16.65 -15.37
CA GLU A 247 10.68 15.38 -15.30
C GLU A 247 9.76 14.18 -15.50
N LEU A 248 8.56 14.20 -14.92
CA LEU A 248 7.56 13.16 -15.15
C LEU A 248 7.09 13.12 -16.60
N GLY A 249 6.92 14.29 -17.25
CA GLY A 249 6.62 14.41 -18.66
C GLY A 249 7.70 13.81 -19.54
N GLU A 250 8.97 14.08 -19.25
CA GLU A 250 10.10 13.48 -19.95
C GLU A 250 10.14 11.95 -19.79
N ILE A 251 9.90 11.43 -18.60
CA ILE A 251 9.85 9.99 -18.34
C ILE A 251 8.76 9.33 -19.20
N VAL A 252 7.58 9.94 -19.30
CA VAL A 252 6.48 9.45 -20.15
C VAL A 252 6.91 9.41 -21.61
N GLN A 253 7.54 10.49 -22.12
CA GLN A 253 8.01 10.56 -23.50
C GLN A 253 9.09 9.51 -23.78
N ARG A 254 10.08 9.35 -22.90
CA ARG A 254 11.14 8.35 -23.01
C ARG A 254 10.57 6.93 -23.02
N TRP A 255 9.60 6.66 -22.14
CA TRP A 255 8.96 5.35 -22.11
C TRP A 255 8.20 5.06 -23.42
N ARG A 256 7.44 6.04 -23.93
CA ARG A 256 6.72 5.89 -25.20
C ARG A 256 7.67 5.72 -26.38
N GLY A 257 8.77 6.46 -26.41
CA GLY A 257 9.81 6.33 -27.42
C GLY A 257 10.51 4.93 -27.39
N ALA A 258 10.68 4.38 -26.19
CA ALA A 258 11.24 3.03 -26.01
C ALA A 258 10.23 1.90 -26.34
N ASN A 259 8.93 2.19 -26.39
CA ASN A 259 7.86 1.21 -26.62
C ASN A 259 6.94 1.62 -27.79
N PRO A 260 7.46 1.83 -29.00
CA PRO A 260 6.68 2.36 -30.13
C PRO A 260 5.53 1.42 -30.54
N ARG A 261 5.73 0.09 -30.49
CA ARG A 261 4.69 -0.88 -30.85
C ARG A 261 3.51 -0.85 -29.87
N ILE A 262 3.78 -0.63 -28.59
CA ILE A 262 2.73 -0.47 -27.60
C ILE A 262 1.95 0.83 -27.85
N VAL A 263 2.64 1.91 -28.22
CA VAL A 263 1.99 3.19 -28.57
C VAL A 263 1.09 3.03 -29.79
N ASP A 264 1.57 2.36 -30.84
CA ASP A 264 0.80 2.08 -32.06
C ASP A 264 -0.42 1.16 -31.75
N PHE A 265 -0.26 0.20 -30.86
CA PHE A 265 -1.34 -0.70 -30.43
C PHE A 265 -2.51 0.04 -29.77
N TRP A 266 -2.28 1.19 -29.18
CA TRP A 266 -3.35 1.99 -28.55
C TRP A 266 -4.16 2.85 -29.54
N GLN A 267 -3.69 3.07 -30.75
CA GLN A 267 -4.35 3.88 -31.80
C GLN A 267 -5.31 3.03 -32.62
#